data_b63c54b262c72c5e070663bfbac0b873
#
_entry.id   b63c54b262c72c5e070663bfbac0b873
#
_cell.length_a   1.000
_cell.length_b   1.000
_cell.length_c   1.000
_cell.angle_alpha   90.00
_cell.angle_beta   90.00
_cell.angle_gamma   90.00
#
_symmetry.space_group_name_H-M   'P 1'
#
loop_
_entity.id
_entity.type
_entity.pdbx_description
1 polymer ?
#
loop_
_entity_poly.entity_id
_entity_poly.type
_entity_poly.pdbx_seq_one_letter_code
_entity_poly.pdbx_strand_id
1 'polypeptide(L)'
;MKIAIIGAGNMGGSIARGLAKGSLIADSDIIVSNPSAGKLERLKKEFPSISTTNNNAEAATGADIVIPVSYTQFMEPVMRELKLKSKQILISVAAGISFEELAHYVVAPEMPMFRLIPNTAISEQESMTLVAARNTNDEQDNFILRLFSEMGTVMLIPEDKIAAATALASCGIA
;
A
#
# COMPACT_ATOMS: atom_id res chain seq x y z
N MET A 1 -2.19 13.18 -7.87
CA MET A 1 -2.45 12.46 -6.58
C MET A 1 -1.15 11.76 -6.19
N LYS A 2 -0.64 12.03 -5.01
CA LYS A 2 0.67 11.52 -4.57
C LYS A 2 0.52 10.26 -3.73
N ILE A 3 1.36 9.27 -3.98
CA ILE A 3 1.39 7.99 -3.27
C ILE A 3 2.72 7.82 -2.56
N ALA A 4 2.69 7.58 -1.25
CA ALA A 4 3.85 7.22 -0.45
C ALA A 4 3.85 5.73 -0.15
N ILE A 5 4.92 5.04 -0.47
CA ILE A 5 5.15 3.62 -0.11
C ILE A 5 6.23 3.59 0.96
N ILE A 6 5.87 3.09 2.14
CA ILE A 6 6.78 3.03 3.29
C ILE A 6 7.34 1.62 3.41
N GLY A 7 8.53 1.43 2.88
CA GLY A 7 9.22 0.15 2.77
C GLY A 7 9.41 -0.32 1.32
N ALA A 8 10.66 -0.51 0.90
CA ALA A 8 11.05 -1.02 -0.42
C ALA A 8 11.51 -2.49 -0.35
N GLY A 9 10.85 -3.30 0.48
CA GLY A 9 11.01 -4.75 0.51
C GLY A 9 10.46 -5.41 -0.75
N ASN A 10 10.34 -6.75 -0.73
CA ASN A 10 9.78 -7.48 -1.89
C ASN A 10 8.40 -6.94 -2.29
N MET A 11 7.46 -6.86 -1.34
CA MET A 11 6.10 -6.39 -1.63
C MET A 11 6.07 -4.90 -1.97
N GLY A 12 6.70 -4.02 -1.17
CA GLY A 12 6.67 -2.57 -1.44
C GLY A 12 7.37 -2.18 -2.74
N GLY A 13 8.50 -2.85 -3.05
CA GLY A 13 9.15 -2.69 -4.35
C GLY A 13 8.29 -3.20 -5.52
N SER A 14 7.55 -4.30 -5.33
CA SER A 14 6.62 -4.81 -6.36
C SER A 14 5.44 -3.87 -6.58
N ILE A 15 4.86 -3.30 -5.51
CA ILE A 15 3.79 -2.30 -5.61
C ILE A 15 4.31 -1.03 -6.33
N ALA A 16 5.50 -0.55 -5.97
CA ALA A 16 6.09 0.63 -6.62
C ALA A 16 6.28 0.43 -8.13
N ARG A 17 6.75 -0.76 -8.54
CA ARG A 17 6.90 -1.13 -9.97
C ARG A 17 5.57 -1.24 -10.67
N GLY A 18 4.59 -1.90 -10.05
CA GLY A 18 3.26 -2.04 -10.61
C GLY A 18 2.60 -0.67 -10.86
N LEU A 19 2.65 0.22 -9.86
CA LEU A 19 2.13 1.59 -9.99
C LEU A 19 2.86 2.40 -11.08
N ALA A 20 4.19 2.30 -11.15
CA ALA A 20 4.98 3.03 -12.13
C ALA A 20 4.79 2.54 -13.57
N LYS A 21 4.36 1.29 -13.76
CA LYS A 21 3.96 0.73 -15.07
C LYS A 21 2.53 1.09 -15.46
N GLY A 22 1.71 1.53 -14.49
CA GLY A 22 0.32 1.93 -14.72
C GLY A 22 0.19 3.28 -15.42
N SER A 23 -1.04 3.71 -15.65
CA SER A 23 -1.37 4.95 -16.36
C SER A 23 -2.11 5.98 -15.50
N LEU A 24 -2.71 5.57 -14.37
CA LEU A 24 -3.53 6.44 -13.52
C LEU A 24 -2.70 7.36 -12.63
N ILE A 25 -1.48 6.97 -12.27
CA ILE A 25 -0.56 7.75 -11.44
C ILE A 25 0.75 7.92 -12.20
N ALA A 26 1.19 9.17 -12.32
CA ALA A 26 2.53 9.43 -12.86
C ALA A 26 3.60 8.89 -11.91
N ASP A 27 4.65 8.27 -12.41
CA ASP A 27 5.75 7.75 -11.59
C ASP A 27 6.45 8.86 -10.77
N SER A 28 6.42 10.12 -11.24
CA SER A 28 6.86 11.31 -10.49
C SER A 28 6.00 11.64 -9.25
N ASP A 29 4.78 11.11 -9.16
CA ASP A 29 3.89 11.27 -8.01
C ASP A 29 4.05 10.13 -6.98
N ILE A 30 4.96 9.19 -7.23
CA ILE A 30 5.29 8.10 -6.32
C ILE A 30 6.54 8.46 -5.52
N ILE A 31 6.45 8.35 -4.19
CA ILE A 31 7.59 8.43 -3.28
C ILE A 31 7.74 7.14 -2.51
N VAL A 32 8.96 6.62 -2.42
CA VAL A 32 9.25 5.38 -1.71
C VAL A 32 10.27 5.64 -0.61
N SER A 33 9.96 5.25 0.61
CA SER A 33 10.92 5.28 1.71
C SER A 33 11.43 3.89 2.06
N ASN A 34 12.69 3.82 2.46
CA ASN A 34 13.29 2.59 3.01
C ASN A 34 14.57 2.91 3.79
N PRO A 35 14.85 2.25 4.92
CA PRO A 35 16.10 2.46 5.66
C PRO A 35 17.36 2.09 4.84
N SER A 36 17.27 1.12 3.95
CA SER A 36 18.39 0.66 3.11
C SER A 36 18.45 1.41 1.78
N ALA A 37 19.50 2.18 1.55
CA ALA A 37 19.73 2.94 0.32
C ALA A 37 19.78 2.04 -0.93
N GLY A 38 20.43 0.89 -0.88
CA GLY A 38 20.62 0.04 -2.06
C GLY A 38 19.32 -0.48 -2.69
N LYS A 39 18.22 -0.59 -1.92
CA LYS A 39 16.91 -0.92 -2.49
C LYS A 39 16.29 0.26 -3.23
N LEU A 40 16.47 1.45 -2.68
CA LEU A 40 15.99 2.71 -3.28
C LEU A 40 16.75 3.03 -4.57
N GLU A 41 18.07 2.83 -4.58
CA GLU A 41 18.93 3.03 -5.76
C GLU A 41 18.52 2.10 -6.91
N ARG A 42 18.24 0.83 -6.63
CA ARG A 42 17.75 -0.12 -7.66
C ARG A 42 16.43 0.36 -8.26
N LEU A 43 15.47 0.76 -7.41
CA LEU A 43 14.18 1.27 -7.87
C LEU A 43 14.34 2.55 -8.68
N LYS A 44 15.18 3.48 -8.21
CA LYS A 44 15.48 4.75 -8.89
C LYS A 44 16.17 4.55 -10.25
N LYS A 45 17.04 3.52 -10.36
CA LYS A 45 17.69 3.16 -11.62
C LYS A 45 16.67 2.60 -12.63
N GLU A 46 15.70 1.85 -12.16
CA GLU A 46 14.65 1.24 -12.98
C GLU A 46 13.56 2.26 -13.39
N PHE A 47 13.19 3.15 -12.46
CA PHE A 47 12.19 4.21 -12.63
C PHE A 47 12.75 5.56 -12.14
N PRO A 48 13.46 6.31 -13.00
CA PRO A 48 14.17 7.54 -12.60
C PRO A 48 13.27 8.65 -12.05
N SER A 49 11.98 8.68 -12.41
CA SER A 49 11.05 9.71 -11.97
C SER A 49 10.50 9.47 -10.55
N ILE A 50 10.54 8.23 -10.03
CA ILE A 50 10.12 7.94 -8.65
C ILE A 50 11.01 8.69 -7.66
N SER A 51 10.39 9.36 -6.69
CA SER A 51 11.12 9.99 -5.58
C SER A 51 11.47 8.95 -4.50
N THR A 52 12.64 9.07 -3.89
CA THR A 52 13.10 8.15 -2.85
C THR A 52 13.68 8.91 -1.65
N THR A 53 13.45 8.41 -0.44
CA THR A 53 13.98 8.96 0.81
C THR A 53 14.25 7.86 1.83
N ASN A 54 15.13 8.14 2.81
CA ASN A 54 15.31 7.23 3.96
C ASN A 54 14.44 7.63 5.17
N ASN A 55 13.58 8.64 5.01
CA ASN A 55 12.73 9.16 6.08
C ASN A 55 11.25 8.86 5.78
N ASN A 56 10.64 8.00 6.60
CA ASN A 56 9.23 7.59 6.45
C ASN A 56 8.26 8.75 6.60
N ALA A 57 8.47 9.62 7.60
CA ALA A 57 7.61 10.77 7.85
C ALA A 57 7.67 11.80 6.71
N GLU A 58 8.86 11.99 6.12
CA GLU A 58 9.04 12.83 4.93
C GLU A 58 8.24 12.27 3.75
N ALA A 59 8.35 10.96 3.48
CA ALA A 59 7.59 10.31 2.40
C ALA A 59 6.08 10.46 2.58
N ALA A 60 5.57 10.27 3.80
CA ALA A 60 4.14 10.38 4.10
C ALA A 60 3.62 11.82 4.07
N THR A 61 4.51 12.81 4.26
CA THR A 61 4.12 14.23 4.28
C THR A 61 3.70 14.70 2.89
N GLY A 62 2.45 15.13 2.75
CA GLY A 62 1.90 15.63 1.48
C GLY A 62 1.48 14.54 0.50
N ALA A 63 1.56 13.26 0.88
CA ALA A 63 0.93 12.18 0.13
C ALA A 63 -0.58 12.14 0.37
N ASP A 64 -1.34 11.83 -0.66
CA ASP A 64 -2.79 11.61 -0.58
C ASP A 64 -3.09 10.18 -0.13
N ILE A 65 -2.25 9.23 -0.56
CA ILE A 65 -2.34 7.81 -0.23
C ILE A 65 -1.03 7.38 0.41
N VAL A 66 -1.10 6.66 1.53
CA VAL A 66 0.06 6.11 2.22
C VAL A 66 -0.08 4.60 2.36
N ILE A 67 0.94 3.88 1.87
CA ILE A 67 0.99 2.41 1.83
C ILE A 67 2.16 1.94 2.70
N PRO A 68 1.95 1.69 4.01
CA PRO A 68 2.98 1.09 4.86
C PRO A 68 3.15 -0.39 4.51
N VAL A 69 4.40 -0.76 4.18
CA VAL A 69 4.78 -2.12 3.82
C VAL A 69 5.87 -2.60 4.77
N SER A 70 5.44 -3.15 5.89
CA SER A 70 6.32 -3.64 6.94
C SER A 70 5.85 -5.01 7.43
N TYR A 71 6.72 -5.75 8.10
CA TYR A 71 6.29 -6.93 8.83
C TYR A 71 5.32 -6.54 9.95
N THR A 72 4.35 -7.39 10.24
CA THR A 72 3.28 -7.15 11.22
C THR A 72 3.83 -6.62 12.57
N GLN A 73 4.89 -7.21 13.06
CA GLN A 73 5.54 -6.84 14.33
C GLN A 73 6.17 -5.44 14.36
N PHE A 74 6.43 -4.84 13.21
CA PHE A 74 6.99 -3.49 13.10
C PHE A 74 5.97 -2.47 12.60
N MET A 75 4.71 -2.88 12.36
CA MET A 75 3.70 -1.98 11.79
C MET A 75 3.35 -0.84 12.73
N GLU A 76 3.10 -1.13 14.01
CA GLU A 76 2.71 -0.11 14.98
C GLU A 76 3.75 1.02 15.13
N PRO A 77 5.05 0.76 15.39
CA PRO A 77 6.04 1.84 15.47
C PRO A 77 6.16 2.63 14.17
N VAL A 78 6.09 1.98 13.00
CA VAL A 78 6.09 2.67 11.70
C VAL A 78 4.87 3.59 11.60
N MET A 79 3.66 3.10 11.88
CA MET A 79 2.44 3.89 11.78
C MET A 79 2.43 5.10 12.69
N ARG A 80 2.93 4.97 13.93
CA ARG A 80 3.03 6.08 14.89
C ARG A 80 4.00 7.17 14.42
N GLU A 81 5.08 6.79 13.74
CA GLU A 81 6.04 7.73 13.15
C GLU A 81 5.42 8.59 12.05
N LEU A 82 4.51 8.02 11.24
CA LEU A 82 3.96 8.68 10.04
C LEU A 82 3.04 9.86 10.36
N LYS A 83 2.40 9.91 11.53
CA LYS A 83 1.46 10.97 11.97
C LYS A 83 0.43 11.32 10.89
N LEU A 84 -0.23 10.30 10.36
CA LEU A 84 -1.18 10.43 9.27
C LEU A 84 -2.35 11.36 9.62
N LYS A 85 -2.86 12.09 8.63
CA LYS A 85 -3.98 13.03 8.76
C LYS A 85 -5.27 12.41 8.26
N SER A 86 -6.41 12.86 8.79
CA SER A 86 -7.74 12.33 8.47
C SER A 86 -8.12 12.34 6.98
N LYS A 87 -7.56 13.27 6.20
CA LYS A 87 -7.80 13.38 4.76
C LYS A 87 -6.97 12.44 3.88
N GLN A 88 -5.95 11.80 4.45
CA GLN A 88 -5.13 10.82 3.72
C GLN A 88 -5.83 9.46 3.71
N ILE A 89 -5.59 8.69 2.66
CA ILE A 89 -6.05 7.31 2.55
C ILE A 89 -4.91 6.40 3.03
N LEU A 90 -5.20 5.54 4.00
CA LEU A 90 -4.29 4.51 4.47
C LEU A 90 -4.57 3.20 3.73
N ILE A 91 -3.55 2.60 3.12
CA ILE A 91 -3.63 1.27 2.51
C ILE A 91 -2.70 0.32 3.23
N SER A 92 -3.21 -0.59 4.04
CA SER A 92 -2.42 -1.65 4.66
C SER A 92 -2.34 -2.88 3.76
N VAL A 93 -1.13 -3.40 3.56
CA VAL A 93 -0.90 -4.69 2.87
C VAL A 93 -0.46 -5.80 3.84
N ALA A 94 -0.62 -5.57 5.13
CA ALA A 94 -0.34 -6.54 6.18
C ALA A 94 -1.54 -7.49 6.39
N ALA A 95 -1.39 -8.75 6.02
CA ALA A 95 -2.47 -9.74 6.07
C ALA A 95 -3.02 -9.97 7.50
N GLY A 96 -2.17 -9.89 8.51
CA GLY A 96 -2.50 -10.21 9.91
C GLY A 96 -2.94 -9.02 10.77
N ILE A 97 -3.22 -7.84 10.20
CA ILE A 97 -3.63 -6.64 10.96
C ILE A 97 -5.03 -6.23 10.53
N SER A 98 -5.96 -6.17 11.49
CA SER A 98 -7.35 -5.74 11.29
C SER A 98 -7.48 -4.21 11.16
N PHE A 99 -8.64 -3.74 10.67
CA PHE A 99 -8.95 -2.31 10.71
C PHE A 99 -9.01 -1.74 12.12
N GLU A 100 -9.43 -2.54 13.09
CA GLU A 100 -9.47 -2.12 14.49
C GLU A 100 -8.06 -1.86 15.02
N GLU A 101 -7.12 -2.77 14.77
CA GLU A 101 -5.71 -2.59 15.13
C GLU A 101 -5.09 -1.39 14.41
N LEU A 102 -5.34 -1.23 13.09
CA LEU A 102 -4.86 -0.06 12.33
C LEU A 102 -5.38 1.26 12.93
N ALA A 103 -6.66 1.30 13.34
CA ALA A 103 -7.26 2.48 13.97
C ALA A 103 -6.58 2.85 15.30
N HIS A 104 -6.04 1.88 16.04
CA HIS A 104 -5.25 2.14 17.25
C HIS A 104 -3.84 2.68 16.98
N TYR A 105 -3.31 2.47 15.77
CA TYR A 105 -1.95 2.91 15.41
C TYR A 105 -1.92 4.33 14.84
N VAL A 106 -3.06 4.87 14.39
CA VAL A 106 -3.15 6.20 13.78
C VAL A 106 -3.72 7.25 14.72
N VAL A 107 -3.41 8.51 14.45
CA VAL A 107 -3.94 9.67 15.22
C VAL A 107 -5.39 9.97 14.85
N ALA A 108 -5.81 9.64 13.62
CA ALA A 108 -7.13 9.89 13.07
C ALA A 108 -7.83 8.56 12.71
N PRO A 109 -8.43 7.84 13.67
CA PRO A 109 -9.00 6.52 13.46
C PRO A 109 -10.21 6.49 12.50
N GLU A 110 -10.81 7.65 12.23
CA GLU A 110 -11.90 7.85 11.27
C GLU A 110 -11.43 8.04 9.82
N MET A 111 -10.12 8.06 9.58
CA MET A 111 -9.58 8.21 8.23
C MET A 111 -9.99 7.05 7.30
N PRO A 112 -10.07 7.29 5.97
CA PRO A 112 -10.31 6.22 5.01
C PRO A 112 -9.20 5.17 5.05
N MET A 113 -9.57 3.90 5.17
CA MET A 113 -8.64 2.78 5.27
C MET A 113 -9.01 1.68 4.28
N PHE A 114 -8.00 1.11 3.64
CA PHE A 114 -8.11 -0.11 2.84
C PHE A 114 -7.15 -1.16 3.37
N ARG A 115 -7.59 -2.42 3.33
CA ARG A 115 -6.73 -3.59 3.51
C ARG A 115 -6.63 -4.31 2.18
N LEU A 116 -5.42 -4.43 1.67
CA LEU A 116 -5.15 -5.09 0.41
C LEU A 116 -4.27 -6.32 0.64
N ILE A 117 -4.62 -7.41 0.02
CA ILE A 117 -3.82 -8.63 0.00
C ILE A 117 -3.41 -8.91 -1.44
N PRO A 118 -2.38 -8.23 -1.94
CA PRO A 118 -1.78 -8.52 -3.23
C PRO A 118 -0.80 -9.70 -3.14
N ASN A 119 -0.32 -10.13 -4.30
CA ASN A 119 0.87 -10.98 -4.39
C ASN A 119 2.00 -10.27 -5.17
N THR A 120 3.20 -10.85 -5.21
CA THR A 120 4.36 -10.22 -5.85
C THR A 120 4.25 -10.09 -7.38
N ALA A 121 3.33 -10.81 -8.04
CA ALA A 121 3.02 -10.65 -9.45
C ALA A 121 2.44 -9.26 -9.79
N ILE A 122 2.13 -8.45 -8.76
CA ILE A 122 1.73 -7.04 -8.92
C ILE A 122 2.77 -6.21 -9.69
N SER A 123 4.06 -6.55 -9.60
CA SER A 123 5.12 -5.92 -10.38
C SER A 123 5.02 -6.21 -11.89
N GLU A 124 4.35 -7.30 -12.26
CA GLU A 124 4.13 -7.71 -13.65
C GLU A 124 2.68 -7.45 -14.11
N GLN A 125 1.90 -6.74 -13.31
CA GLN A 125 0.48 -6.41 -13.56
C GLN A 125 -0.43 -7.66 -13.64
N GLU A 126 -0.05 -8.75 -12.98
CA GLU A 126 -0.73 -10.04 -12.96
C GLU A 126 -1.15 -10.48 -11.54
N SER A 127 -1.33 -9.51 -10.63
CA SER A 127 -1.75 -9.81 -9.26
C SER A 127 -3.22 -10.22 -9.20
N MET A 128 -3.54 -11.09 -8.24
CA MET A 128 -4.87 -11.18 -7.67
C MET A 128 -4.86 -10.43 -6.34
N THR A 129 -5.59 -9.31 -6.25
CA THR A 129 -5.62 -8.44 -5.07
C THR A 129 -7.00 -8.46 -4.43
N LEU A 130 -7.06 -8.92 -3.17
CA LEU A 130 -8.26 -8.79 -2.35
C LEU A 130 -8.27 -7.44 -1.67
N VAL A 131 -9.42 -6.78 -1.61
CA VAL A 131 -9.58 -5.45 -1.03
C VAL A 131 -10.73 -5.47 -0.03
N ALA A 132 -10.50 -4.90 1.15
CA ALA A 132 -11.56 -4.49 2.06
C ALA A 132 -11.42 -2.99 2.35
N ALA A 133 -12.55 -2.32 2.64
CA ALA A 133 -12.63 -0.89 2.84
C ALA A 133 -13.31 -0.54 4.17
N ARG A 134 -12.89 0.55 4.82
CA ARG A 134 -13.48 1.10 6.05
C ARG A 134 -13.39 2.61 6.04
N ASN A 135 -14.47 3.29 6.46
CA ASN A 135 -14.58 4.75 6.51
C ASN A 135 -14.35 5.44 5.15
N THR A 136 -14.68 4.75 4.07
CA THR A 136 -14.52 5.20 2.69
C THR A 136 -15.85 5.64 2.10
N ASN A 137 -15.80 6.28 0.94
CA ASN A 137 -16.96 6.59 0.10
C ASN A 137 -16.80 5.95 -1.29
N ASP A 138 -17.87 5.96 -2.07
CA ASP A 138 -17.91 5.31 -3.40
C ASP A 138 -16.83 5.86 -4.36
N GLU A 139 -16.46 7.14 -4.26
CA GLU A 139 -15.42 7.74 -5.08
C GLU A 139 -14.04 7.16 -4.73
N GLN A 140 -13.74 7.06 -3.44
CA GLN A 140 -12.49 6.47 -2.94
C GLN A 140 -12.42 4.98 -3.27
N ASP A 141 -13.50 4.24 -3.07
CA ASP A 141 -13.57 2.81 -3.38
C ASP A 141 -13.32 2.58 -4.88
N ASN A 142 -14.05 3.29 -5.74
CA ASN A 142 -13.89 3.19 -7.19
C ASN A 142 -12.48 3.58 -7.64
N PHE A 143 -11.89 4.62 -7.05
CA PHE A 143 -10.53 5.03 -7.39
C PHE A 143 -9.51 3.94 -7.03
N ILE A 144 -9.56 3.40 -5.81
CA ILE A 144 -8.62 2.35 -5.35
C ILE A 144 -8.79 1.06 -6.16
N LEU A 145 -10.04 0.64 -6.44
CA LEU A 145 -10.30 -0.52 -7.28
C LEU A 145 -9.73 -0.35 -8.69
N ARG A 146 -9.94 0.82 -9.31
CA ARG A 146 -9.37 1.13 -10.64
C ARG A 146 -7.84 1.16 -10.62
N LEU A 147 -7.26 1.80 -9.61
CA LEU A 147 -5.79 1.91 -9.47
C LEU A 147 -5.13 0.54 -9.40
N PHE A 148 -5.68 -0.35 -8.56
CA PHE A 148 -5.11 -1.70 -8.42
C PHE A 148 -5.51 -2.64 -9.56
N SER A 149 -6.60 -2.34 -10.30
CA SER A 149 -6.97 -3.09 -11.52
C SER A 149 -5.96 -2.91 -12.67
N GLU A 150 -5.16 -1.85 -12.67
CA GLU A 150 -4.03 -1.73 -13.60
C GLU A 150 -2.91 -2.74 -13.30
N MET A 151 -2.91 -3.31 -12.10
CA MET A 151 -1.88 -4.24 -11.62
C MET A 151 -2.38 -5.69 -11.51
N GLY A 152 -3.54 -5.97 -12.09
CA GLY A 152 -4.13 -7.31 -12.14
C GLY A 152 -5.61 -7.35 -11.75
N THR A 153 -6.10 -8.51 -11.36
CA THR A 153 -7.49 -8.69 -10.94
C THR A 153 -7.69 -8.20 -9.50
N VAL A 154 -8.78 -7.48 -9.26
CA VAL A 154 -9.12 -6.94 -7.95
C VAL A 154 -10.51 -7.40 -7.53
N MET A 155 -10.65 -7.78 -6.27
CA MET A 155 -11.95 -8.19 -5.70
C MET A 155 -12.19 -7.48 -4.36
N LEU A 156 -13.27 -6.71 -4.28
CA LEU A 156 -13.75 -6.14 -3.02
C LEU A 156 -14.47 -7.21 -2.22
N ILE A 157 -14.08 -7.40 -0.98
CA ILE A 157 -14.66 -8.39 -0.05
C ILE A 157 -14.88 -7.78 1.33
N PRO A 158 -15.83 -8.29 2.13
CA PRO A 158 -15.95 -7.92 3.54
C PRO A 158 -14.67 -8.26 4.33
N GLU A 159 -14.34 -7.45 5.34
CA GLU A 159 -13.12 -7.66 6.15
C GLU A 159 -13.07 -9.04 6.80
N ASP A 160 -14.20 -9.55 7.29
CA ASP A 160 -14.31 -10.86 7.94
C ASP A 160 -13.95 -12.04 7.00
N LYS A 161 -13.96 -11.81 5.69
CA LYS A 161 -13.57 -12.80 4.68
C LYS A 161 -12.10 -12.76 4.31
N ILE A 162 -11.36 -11.68 4.65
CA ILE A 162 -9.96 -11.51 4.26
C ILE A 162 -9.09 -12.69 4.70
N ALA A 163 -9.21 -13.16 5.95
CA ALA A 163 -8.38 -14.26 6.47
C ALA A 163 -8.58 -15.56 5.67
N ALA A 164 -9.83 -15.94 5.43
CA ALA A 164 -10.18 -17.16 4.67
C ALA A 164 -9.76 -17.03 3.20
N ALA A 165 -10.03 -15.88 2.59
CA ALA A 165 -9.68 -15.61 1.19
C ALA A 165 -8.16 -15.53 0.98
N THR A 166 -7.40 -15.00 1.96
CA THR A 166 -5.93 -15.00 1.93
C THR A 166 -5.37 -16.42 1.93
N ALA A 167 -5.93 -17.30 2.76
CA ALA A 167 -5.51 -18.71 2.80
C ALA A 167 -5.69 -19.40 1.43
N LEU A 168 -6.77 -19.09 0.71
CA LEU A 168 -7.04 -19.63 -0.61
C LEU A 168 -6.17 -18.99 -1.70
N ALA A 169 -6.09 -17.67 -1.73
CA ALA A 169 -5.46 -16.92 -2.82
C ALA A 169 -3.93 -16.81 -2.69
N SER A 170 -3.38 -16.92 -1.50
CA SER A 170 -1.95 -16.73 -1.23
C SER A 170 -1.22 -18.01 -0.81
N CYS A 171 -1.86 -18.84 0.01
CA CYS A 171 -1.24 -20.06 0.53
C CYS A 171 -1.66 -21.33 -0.24
N GLY A 172 -2.83 -21.34 -0.87
CA GLY A 172 -3.38 -22.50 -1.57
C GLY A 172 -2.76 -22.77 -2.96
N ILE A 173 -1.87 -21.89 -3.42
CA ILE A 173 -1.20 -22.00 -4.74
C ILE A 173 0.24 -22.52 -4.58
N ALA A 174 0.74 -22.66 -3.35
CA ALA A 174 2.10 -23.10 -3.06
C ALA A 174 2.22 -24.62 -2.94
#